data_f4ddcaa9fef9d5ca68aa9840649f95f8
#
_entry.id   f4ddcaa9fef9d5ca68aa9840649f95f8
#
_cell.length_a   1.000
_cell.length_b   1.000
_cell.length_c   1.000
_cell.angle_alpha   90.00
_cell.angle_beta   90.00
_cell.angle_gamma   90.00
#
_symmetry.space_group_name_H-M   'P 1'
#
loop_
_entity.id
_entity.type
_entity.pdbx_description
1 polymer ?
#
loop_
_entity_poly.entity_id
_entity_poly.type
_entity_poly.pdbx_seq_one_letter_code
_entity_poly.pdbx_strand_id
1 'polypeptide(L)'
;AVQSALINSGQVLRQKAREAGITVLGPRQMPGGVQELIIARANQVDAFLALAKKDAPQVVPGTPRTGSDGAVHLPYSFTPAFVKQTQDLAVDQVLRTISSRIDQFGVAEPDIRKQQGDRILIQLPGLTNVNRAVQLVEKSADLSFHLVRDDISQGYLPPGVAFYPMTGKHGEATNAKLALDSTPLLSGKEVADARPGFDNKNTSMVSLSFTPRGAALFEMATGEHVGKRLAIVLDGTIHSAPVIQEKIAGGTASISGQFTPEEAQDLAISLRSGSL
;
A
#
# COMPACT_ATOMS: atom_id res chain seq x y z
N ALA A 1 2.60 -1.02 -9.85
CA ALA A 1 3.23 -2.34 -9.79
C ALA A 1 4.73 -2.30 -10.15
N VAL A 2 5.11 -1.95 -11.39
CA VAL A 2 6.53 -1.97 -11.86
C VAL A 2 7.44 -1.08 -11.01
N GLN A 3 7.04 0.14 -10.72
CA GLN A 3 7.81 1.09 -9.88
C GLN A 3 8.06 0.52 -8.46
N SER A 4 7.02 0.01 -7.83
CA SER A 4 7.12 -0.58 -6.48
C SER A 4 8.02 -1.82 -6.48
N ALA A 5 7.91 -2.67 -7.50
CA ALA A 5 8.78 -3.83 -7.67
C ALA A 5 10.25 -3.42 -7.86
N LEU A 6 10.50 -2.33 -8.60
CA LEU A 6 11.86 -1.82 -8.84
C LEU A 6 12.50 -1.28 -7.56
N ILE A 7 11.74 -0.51 -6.76
CA ILE A 7 12.18 -0.03 -5.44
C ILE A 7 12.50 -1.21 -4.51
N ASN A 8 11.59 -2.19 -4.44
CA ASN A 8 11.80 -3.37 -3.60
C ASN A 8 13.04 -4.17 -4.01
N SER A 9 13.26 -4.34 -5.32
CA SER A 9 14.48 -5.00 -5.82
C SER A 9 15.74 -4.24 -5.42
N GLY A 10 15.72 -2.91 -5.46
CA GLY A 10 16.82 -2.08 -4.98
C GLY A 10 17.09 -2.23 -3.48
N GLN A 11 16.03 -2.32 -2.66
CA GLN A 11 16.16 -2.57 -1.22
C GLN A 11 16.76 -3.94 -0.92
N VAL A 12 16.30 -4.99 -1.63
CA VAL A 12 16.85 -6.34 -1.50
C VAL A 12 18.32 -6.37 -1.91
N LEU A 13 18.67 -5.74 -3.04
CA LEU A 13 20.07 -5.64 -3.49
C LEU A 13 20.94 -4.90 -2.49
N ARG A 14 20.44 -3.80 -1.89
CA ARG A 14 21.17 -3.06 -0.83
C ARG A 14 21.41 -3.94 0.39
N GLN A 15 20.42 -4.71 0.82
CA GLN A 15 20.57 -5.62 1.96
C GLN A 15 21.60 -6.71 1.66
N LYS A 16 21.52 -7.37 0.50
CA LYS A 16 22.46 -8.38 0.04
C LYS A 16 23.88 -7.83 -0.08
N ALA A 17 24.03 -6.62 -0.61
CA ALA A 17 25.31 -5.92 -0.68
C ALA A 17 25.92 -5.68 0.70
N ARG A 18 25.10 -5.26 1.67
CA ARG A 18 25.52 -5.09 3.07
C ARG A 18 26.02 -6.39 3.69
N GLU A 19 25.33 -7.49 3.44
CA GLU A 19 25.74 -8.86 3.88
C GLU A 19 27.08 -9.26 3.27
N ALA A 20 27.38 -8.82 2.04
CA ALA A 20 28.64 -9.03 1.32
C ALA A 20 29.73 -7.98 1.65
N GLY A 21 29.52 -7.08 2.62
CA GLY A 21 30.48 -6.03 2.99
C GLY A 21 30.57 -4.86 1.99
N ILE A 22 29.60 -4.72 1.08
CA ILE A 22 29.52 -3.65 0.10
C ILE A 22 28.60 -2.56 0.64
N THR A 23 29.08 -1.33 0.73
CA THR A 23 28.29 -0.19 1.21
C THR A 23 27.51 0.43 0.05
N VAL A 24 26.17 0.25 0.09
CA VAL A 24 25.23 0.77 -0.91
C VAL A 24 24.15 1.61 -0.23
N LEU A 25 23.86 2.78 -0.78
CA LEU A 25 22.78 3.68 -0.37
C LEU A 25 21.65 3.68 -1.41
N GLY A 26 20.46 4.04 -1.00
CA GLY A 26 19.26 4.06 -1.85
C GLY A 26 18.35 2.88 -1.59
N PRO A 27 17.39 2.57 -2.44
CA PRO A 27 17.17 3.18 -3.77
C PRO A 27 16.70 4.63 -3.70
N ARG A 28 17.10 5.43 -4.69
CA ARG A 28 16.66 6.81 -4.89
C ARG A 28 15.96 6.95 -6.22
N GLN A 29 14.81 7.61 -6.21
CA GLN A 29 14.06 7.86 -7.43
C GLN A 29 14.65 9.03 -8.22
N MET A 30 14.87 8.80 -9.52
CA MET A 30 15.34 9.76 -10.49
C MET A 30 14.21 10.22 -11.40
N PRO A 31 14.32 11.37 -12.07
CA PRO A 31 13.38 11.78 -13.11
C PRO A 31 13.18 10.69 -14.17
N GLY A 32 11.94 10.55 -14.68
CA GLY A 32 11.60 9.50 -15.65
C GLY A 32 11.34 8.11 -15.05
N GLY A 33 11.25 7.99 -13.72
CA GLY A 33 10.89 6.73 -13.06
C GLY A 33 12.05 5.73 -12.94
N VAL A 34 13.26 6.12 -13.29
CA VAL A 34 14.49 5.34 -13.08
C VAL A 34 14.83 5.33 -11.59
N GLN A 35 15.31 4.19 -11.09
CA GLN A 35 15.84 4.09 -9.74
C GLN A 35 17.38 4.09 -9.78
N GLU A 36 18.00 4.60 -8.72
CA GLU A 36 19.44 4.68 -8.59
C GLU A 36 19.90 4.10 -7.27
N LEU A 37 20.96 3.32 -7.29
CA LEU A 37 21.72 2.91 -6.11
C LEU A 37 23.06 3.67 -6.12
N ILE A 38 23.55 4.01 -4.93
CA ILE A 38 24.84 4.71 -4.77
C ILE A 38 25.80 3.76 -4.07
N ILE A 39 26.87 3.37 -4.76
CA ILE A 39 27.93 2.52 -4.23
C ILE A 39 29.00 3.43 -3.66
N ALA A 40 29.26 3.34 -2.35
CA ALA A 40 30.10 4.28 -1.65
C ALA A 40 31.58 4.26 -2.10
N ARG A 41 32.05 3.15 -2.66
CA ARG A 41 33.45 2.95 -3.07
C ARG A 41 33.54 2.39 -4.47
N ALA A 42 34.27 3.08 -5.36
CA ALA A 42 34.39 2.69 -6.77
C ALA A 42 34.97 1.27 -6.96
N ASN A 43 35.88 0.82 -6.09
CA ASN A 43 36.47 -0.52 -6.14
C ASN A 43 35.46 -1.66 -5.77
N GLN A 44 34.28 -1.32 -5.30
CA GLN A 44 33.23 -2.31 -4.96
C GLN A 44 32.19 -2.50 -6.08
N VAL A 45 32.29 -1.73 -7.17
CA VAL A 45 31.28 -1.74 -8.25
C VAL A 45 31.20 -3.12 -8.94
N ASP A 46 32.35 -3.69 -9.31
CA ASP A 46 32.37 -5.00 -10.00
C ASP A 46 31.81 -6.11 -9.10
N ALA A 47 32.15 -6.11 -7.82
CA ALA A 47 31.60 -7.05 -6.84
C ALA A 47 30.09 -6.89 -6.70
N PHE A 48 29.60 -5.64 -6.67
CA PHE A 48 28.16 -5.36 -6.63
C PHE A 48 27.45 -5.81 -7.91
N LEU A 49 28.01 -5.54 -9.09
CA LEU A 49 27.44 -5.97 -10.37
C LEU A 49 27.35 -7.49 -10.48
N ALA A 50 28.38 -8.22 -10.01
CA ALA A 50 28.37 -9.67 -9.95
C ALA A 50 27.26 -10.20 -9.01
N LEU A 51 27.09 -9.58 -7.83
CA LEU A 51 26.04 -9.89 -6.88
C LEU A 51 24.65 -9.60 -7.49
N ALA A 52 24.45 -8.43 -8.11
CA ALA A 52 23.19 -8.05 -8.73
C ALA A 52 22.80 -9.05 -9.85
N LYS A 53 23.76 -9.46 -10.68
CA LYS A 53 23.53 -10.45 -11.73
C LYS A 53 23.12 -11.82 -11.19
N LYS A 54 23.66 -12.21 -10.02
CA LYS A 54 23.35 -13.47 -9.38
C LYS A 54 21.98 -13.46 -8.66
N ASP A 55 21.73 -12.43 -7.86
CA ASP A 55 20.59 -12.39 -6.92
C ASP A 55 19.37 -11.66 -7.46
N ALA A 56 19.54 -10.86 -8.52
CA ALA A 56 18.45 -10.12 -9.19
C ALA A 56 18.65 -10.09 -10.72
N PRO A 57 18.61 -11.22 -11.41
CA PRO A 57 18.88 -11.30 -12.86
C PRO A 57 17.88 -10.50 -13.72
N GLN A 58 16.72 -10.14 -13.17
CA GLN A 58 15.72 -9.28 -13.81
C GLN A 58 16.12 -7.80 -13.81
N VAL A 59 17.10 -7.40 -12.97
CA VAL A 59 17.60 -6.02 -12.88
C VAL A 59 18.71 -5.81 -13.90
N VAL A 60 18.58 -4.75 -14.70
CA VAL A 60 19.60 -4.31 -15.64
C VAL A 60 20.27 -3.06 -15.08
N PRO A 61 21.55 -3.14 -14.70
CA PRO A 61 22.31 -1.95 -14.33
C PRO A 61 22.53 -1.07 -15.55
N GLY A 62 22.35 0.23 -15.39
CA GLY A 62 22.71 1.23 -16.39
C GLY A 62 24.18 1.62 -16.31
N THR A 63 24.57 2.70 -17.00
CA THR A 63 25.93 3.19 -16.99
C THR A 63 26.30 3.81 -15.64
N PRO A 64 27.33 3.29 -14.94
CA PRO A 64 27.81 3.87 -13.70
C PRO A 64 28.33 5.29 -13.93
N ARG A 65 28.09 6.20 -12.97
CA ARG A 65 28.61 7.58 -12.98
C ARG A 65 29.31 7.86 -11.67
N THR A 66 30.55 8.29 -11.72
CA THR A 66 31.30 8.68 -10.51
C THR A 66 30.91 10.10 -10.11
N GLY A 67 30.43 10.27 -8.88
CA GLY A 67 30.14 11.58 -8.30
C GLY A 67 31.41 12.32 -7.87
N SER A 68 31.28 13.60 -7.55
CA SER A 68 32.36 14.44 -7.04
C SER A 68 32.88 14.01 -5.65
N ASP A 69 32.05 13.21 -4.94
CA ASP A 69 32.37 12.60 -3.63
C ASP A 69 33.08 11.23 -3.76
N GLY A 70 33.38 10.79 -4.99
CA GLY A 70 33.98 9.49 -5.29
C GLY A 70 33.04 8.29 -5.18
N ALA A 71 31.78 8.52 -4.85
CA ALA A 71 30.75 7.48 -4.89
C ALA A 71 30.31 7.19 -6.32
N VAL A 72 29.85 5.97 -6.59
CA VAL A 72 29.38 5.58 -7.92
C VAL A 72 27.85 5.47 -7.92
N HIS A 73 27.26 6.32 -8.72
CA HIS A 73 25.82 6.35 -8.99
C HIS A 73 25.48 5.34 -10.08
N LEU A 74 24.70 4.33 -9.73
CA LEU A 74 24.32 3.25 -10.62
C LEU A 74 22.79 3.28 -10.84
N PRO A 75 22.32 3.84 -11.97
CA PRO A 75 20.93 3.72 -12.35
C PRO A 75 20.63 2.26 -12.68
N TYR A 76 19.41 1.83 -12.44
CA TYR A 76 18.97 0.47 -12.76
C TYR A 76 17.53 0.44 -13.22
N SER A 77 17.21 -0.55 -14.02
CA SER A 77 15.88 -0.80 -14.56
C SER A 77 15.61 -2.30 -14.59
N PHE A 78 14.40 -2.70 -14.96
CA PHE A 78 14.09 -4.09 -15.25
C PHE A 78 14.30 -4.44 -16.73
N THR A 79 14.52 -5.71 -17.01
CA THR A 79 14.45 -6.23 -18.37
C THR A 79 13.05 -6.00 -18.96
N PRO A 80 12.91 -5.73 -20.27
CA PRO A 80 11.59 -5.55 -20.90
C PRO A 80 10.65 -6.74 -20.69
N ALA A 81 11.19 -7.95 -20.69
CA ALA A 81 10.43 -9.17 -20.42
C ALA A 81 9.84 -9.18 -19.00
N PHE A 82 10.62 -8.79 -17.98
CA PHE A 82 10.16 -8.73 -16.60
C PHE A 82 9.15 -7.60 -16.39
N VAL A 83 9.33 -6.45 -17.05
CA VAL A 83 8.34 -5.36 -17.03
C VAL A 83 7.01 -5.85 -17.56
N LYS A 84 7.01 -6.51 -18.74
CA LYS A 84 5.79 -7.06 -19.33
C LYS A 84 5.13 -8.10 -18.42
N GLN A 85 5.91 -9.03 -17.89
CA GLN A 85 5.39 -10.04 -16.96
C GLN A 85 4.78 -9.40 -15.72
N THR A 86 5.42 -8.38 -15.14
CA THR A 86 4.91 -7.66 -13.96
C THR A 86 3.61 -6.92 -14.29
N GLN A 87 3.51 -6.33 -15.48
CA GLN A 87 2.30 -5.67 -15.95
C GLN A 87 1.15 -6.68 -16.13
N ASP A 88 1.41 -7.79 -16.80
CA ASP A 88 0.41 -8.85 -17.02
C ASP A 88 -0.11 -9.40 -15.68
N LEU A 89 0.78 -9.70 -14.73
CA LEU A 89 0.40 -10.14 -13.38
C LEU A 89 -0.43 -9.08 -12.63
N ALA A 90 -0.09 -7.80 -12.78
CA ALA A 90 -0.85 -6.71 -12.16
C ALA A 90 -2.26 -6.62 -12.75
N VAL A 91 -2.41 -6.71 -14.08
CA VAL A 91 -3.72 -6.69 -14.74
C VAL A 91 -4.55 -7.91 -14.33
N ASP A 92 -3.96 -9.09 -14.25
CA ASP A 92 -4.65 -10.31 -13.79
C ASP A 92 -5.09 -10.18 -12.31
N GLN A 93 -4.30 -9.51 -11.47
CA GLN A 93 -4.69 -9.22 -10.09
C GLN A 93 -5.88 -8.26 -10.05
N VAL A 94 -5.85 -7.18 -10.83
CA VAL A 94 -6.95 -6.21 -10.93
C VAL A 94 -8.22 -6.90 -11.42
N LEU A 95 -8.13 -7.76 -12.45
CA LEU A 95 -9.27 -8.54 -12.93
C LEU A 95 -9.89 -9.38 -11.82
N ARG A 96 -9.08 -10.13 -11.06
CA ARG A 96 -9.59 -10.95 -9.94
C ARG A 96 -10.26 -10.09 -8.87
N THR A 97 -9.65 -8.95 -8.51
CA THR A 97 -10.21 -8.04 -7.51
C THR A 97 -11.54 -7.45 -7.98
N ILE A 98 -11.62 -6.99 -9.23
CA ILE A 98 -12.85 -6.44 -9.82
C ILE A 98 -13.93 -7.52 -9.88
N SER A 99 -13.62 -8.72 -10.37
CA SER A 99 -14.60 -9.84 -10.40
C SER A 99 -15.13 -10.14 -9.01
N SER A 100 -14.25 -10.25 -8.01
CA SER A 100 -14.66 -10.49 -6.63
C SER A 100 -15.57 -9.39 -6.07
N ARG A 101 -15.32 -8.12 -6.40
CA ARG A 101 -16.18 -6.99 -5.99
C ARG A 101 -17.54 -7.05 -6.63
N ILE A 102 -17.60 -7.32 -7.92
CA ILE A 102 -18.85 -7.39 -8.69
C ILE A 102 -19.69 -8.60 -8.26
N ASP A 103 -19.05 -9.75 -8.02
CA ASP A 103 -19.74 -10.94 -7.51
C ASP A 103 -20.38 -10.67 -6.13
N GLN A 104 -19.65 -10.00 -5.23
CA GLN A 104 -20.16 -9.63 -3.91
C GLN A 104 -21.22 -8.51 -3.97
N PHE A 105 -21.18 -7.68 -5.00
CA PHE A 105 -22.20 -6.68 -5.26
C PHE A 105 -23.53 -7.29 -5.73
N GLY A 106 -23.50 -8.53 -6.22
CA GLY A 106 -24.68 -9.30 -6.56
C GLY A 106 -25.21 -9.09 -7.98
N VAL A 107 -24.34 -8.68 -8.92
CA VAL A 107 -24.71 -8.62 -10.34
C VAL A 107 -24.74 -10.03 -10.93
N ALA A 108 -25.82 -10.36 -11.61
CA ALA A 108 -25.95 -11.64 -12.30
C ALA A 108 -25.16 -11.63 -13.62
N GLU A 109 -24.37 -12.67 -13.86
CA GLU A 109 -23.64 -12.93 -15.10
C GLU A 109 -22.80 -11.73 -15.62
N PRO A 110 -21.86 -11.18 -14.81
CA PRO A 110 -21.00 -10.10 -15.29
C PRO A 110 -20.04 -10.62 -16.36
N ASP A 111 -19.80 -9.84 -17.42
CA ASP A 111 -18.74 -10.12 -18.39
C ASP A 111 -17.57 -9.18 -18.09
N ILE A 112 -16.49 -9.73 -17.54
CA ILE A 112 -15.28 -8.99 -17.16
C ILE A 112 -14.08 -9.63 -17.86
N ARG A 113 -13.45 -8.91 -18.78
CA ARG A 113 -12.35 -9.43 -19.57
C ARG A 113 -11.29 -8.39 -19.93
N LYS A 114 -10.05 -8.86 -20.03
CA LYS A 114 -8.92 -8.08 -20.55
C LYS A 114 -9.13 -7.79 -22.02
N GLN A 115 -8.90 -6.53 -22.40
CA GLN A 115 -8.79 -6.09 -23.79
C GLN A 115 -7.34 -5.75 -24.15
N GLN A 116 -7.08 -5.53 -25.44
CA GLN A 116 -5.77 -5.06 -25.89
C GLN A 116 -5.43 -3.69 -25.27
N GLY A 117 -4.17 -3.47 -24.91
CA GLY A 117 -3.65 -2.20 -24.41
C GLY A 117 -4.02 -1.92 -22.96
N ASP A 118 -3.86 -2.87 -22.07
CA ASP A 118 -4.05 -2.73 -20.61
C ASP A 118 -5.43 -2.22 -20.19
N ARG A 119 -6.45 -2.50 -21.00
CA ARG A 119 -7.85 -2.18 -20.72
C ARG A 119 -8.62 -3.38 -20.21
N ILE A 120 -9.57 -3.11 -19.31
CA ILE A 120 -10.52 -4.09 -18.81
C ILE A 120 -11.90 -3.67 -19.28
N LEU A 121 -12.60 -4.57 -19.98
CA LEU A 121 -14.02 -4.40 -20.31
C LEU A 121 -14.85 -4.99 -19.17
N ILE A 122 -15.81 -4.21 -18.68
CA ILE A 122 -16.76 -4.63 -17.64
C ILE A 122 -18.17 -4.38 -18.18
N GLN A 123 -18.95 -5.46 -18.32
CA GLN A 123 -20.35 -5.39 -18.70
C GLN A 123 -21.20 -5.96 -17.58
N LEU A 124 -22.14 -5.18 -17.08
CA LEU A 124 -22.98 -5.49 -15.93
C LEU A 124 -24.46 -5.46 -16.34
N PRO A 125 -25.00 -6.58 -16.86
CA PRO A 125 -26.38 -6.63 -17.33
C PRO A 125 -27.36 -6.40 -16.15
N GLY A 126 -28.46 -5.68 -16.43
CA GLY A 126 -29.53 -5.47 -15.45
C GLY A 126 -29.20 -4.54 -14.28
N LEU A 127 -28.03 -3.88 -14.29
CA LEU A 127 -27.67 -2.97 -13.22
C LEU A 127 -28.44 -1.66 -13.32
N THR A 128 -29.16 -1.32 -12.25
CA THR A 128 -29.95 -0.06 -12.18
C THR A 128 -29.13 1.11 -11.68
N ASN A 129 -28.14 0.90 -10.80
CA ASN A 129 -27.27 1.95 -10.25
C ASN A 129 -25.84 1.83 -10.76
N VAL A 130 -25.62 2.34 -11.97
CA VAL A 130 -24.31 2.32 -12.63
C VAL A 130 -23.23 3.08 -11.83
N ASN A 131 -23.60 4.24 -11.26
CA ASN A 131 -22.64 5.07 -10.54
C ASN A 131 -22.06 4.37 -9.30
N ARG A 132 -22.89 3.62 -8.57
CA ARG A 132 -22.43 2.85 -7.41
C ARG A 132 -21.44 1.75 -7.82
N ALA A 133 -21.71 1.05 -8.92
CA ALA A 133 -20.80 0.02 -9.42
C ALA A 133 -19.47 0.62 -9.89
N VAL A 134 -19.50 1.77 -10.58
CA VAL A 134 -18.28 2.50 -10.97
C VAL A 134 -17.46 2.86 -9.74
N GLN A 135 -18.08 3.46 -8.72
CA GLN A 135 -17.39 3.80 -7.47
C GLN A 135 -16.78 2.58 -6.77
N LEU A 136 -17.50 1.45 -6.76
CA LEU A 136 -16.99 0.21 -6.15
C LEU A 136 -15.76 -0.33 -6.89
N VAL A 137 -15.75 -0.23 -8.21
CA VAL A 137 -14.64 -0.69 -9.05
C VAL A 137 -13.45 0.27 -8.98
N GLU A 138 -13.69 1.58 -8.92
CA GLU A 138 -12.63 2.61 -8.94
C GLU A 138 -11.91 2.78 -7.60
N LYS A 139 -12.56 2.49 -6.46
CA LYS A 139 -11.92 2.59 -5.15
C LYS A 139 -10.73 1.65 -5.07
N SER A 140 -9.53 2.16 -4.75
CA SER A 140 -8.36 1.31 -4.57
C SER A 140 -8.47 0.44 -3.32
N ALA A 141 -9.15 0.92 -2.28
CA ALA A 141 -9.32 0.29 -0.97
C ALA A 141 -7.96 -0.07 -0.33
N ASP A 142 -6.99 0.82 -0.49
CA ASP A 142 -5.68 0.69 0.14
C ASP A 142 -5.77 1.08 1.62
N LEU A 143 -5.90 0.06 2.46
CA LEU A 143 -6.02 0.21 3.91
C LEU A 143 -4.64 0.09 4.56
N SER A 144 -4.33 1.01 5.47
CA SER A 144 -3.12 0.95 6.29
C SER A 144 -3.33 1.55 7.67
N PHE A 145 -2.57 1.07 8.65
CA PHE A 145 -2.61 1.50 10.03
C PHE A 145 -1.27 2.14 10.39
N HIS A 146 -1.29 3.40 10.85
CA HIS A 146 -0.10 4.18 11.15
C HIS A 146 -0.15 4.78 12.55
N LEU A 147 1.00 4.95 13.18
CA LEU A 147 1.09 5.75 14.41
C LEU A 147 0.96 7.23 14.08
N VAL A 148 0.17 7.93 14.88
CA VAL A 148 0.12 9.39 14.84
C VAL A 148 1.30 9.96 15.60
N ARG A 149 1.95 10.95 15.03
CA ARG A 149 3.06 11.70 15.62
C ARG A 149 2.52 13.03 16.16
N ASP A 150 1.88 12.96 17.34
CA ASP A 150 1.31 14.13 18.02
C ASP A 150 2.42 15.10 18.52
N ASP A 151 3.68 14.64 18.56
CA ASP A 151 4.86 15.44 18.88
C ASP A 151 5.29 16.38 17.74
N ILE A 152 4.74 16.21 16.52
CA ILE A 152 5.09 17.00 15.36
C ILE A 152 3.98 17.99 15.03
N SER A 153 4.24 19.26 15.29
CA SER A 153 3.42 20.37 14.82
C SER A 153 3.82 20.77 13.38
N GLN A 154 2.98 21.55 12.70
CA GLN A 154 3.26 22.04 11.35
C GLN A 154 4.63 22.71 11.26
N GLY A 155 5.51 22.19 10.42
CA GLY A 155 6.85 22.73 10.23
C GLY A 155 7.84 21.69 9.66
N TYR A 156 8.84 21.34 10.44
CA TYR A 156 9.85 20.38 10.02
C TYR A 156 9.35 18.94 10.16
N LEU A 157 9.37 18.19 9.04
CA LEU A 157 9.08 16.76 9.03
C LEU A 157 10.38 15.97 9.14
N PRO A 158 10.54 15.16 10.19
CA PRO A 158 11.66 14.24 10.25
C PRO A 158 11.58 13.18 9.14
N PRO A 159 12.70 12.59 8.72
CA PRO A 159 12.68 11.45 7.80
C PRO A 159 11.79 10.32 8.33
N GLY A 160 10.94 9.75 7.45
CA GLY A 160 10.01 8.68 7.82
C GLY A 160 8.68 9.15 8.40
N VAL A 161 8.37 10.46 8.35
CA VAL A 161 7.06 11.01 8.72
C VAL A 161 6.47 11.78 7.54
N ALA A 162 5.16 11.68 7.38
CA ALA A 162 4.41 12.41 6.35
C ALA A 162 3.07 12.93 6.89
N PHE A 163 2.57 14.03 6.30
CA PHE A 163 1.24 14.53 6.59
C PHE A 163 0.20 13.86 5.72
N TYR A 164 -0.85 13.31 6.35
CA TYR A 164 -2.01 12.74 5.69
C TYR A 164 -3.23 13.61 5.93
N PRO A 165 -4.07 13.84 4.90
CA PRO A 165 -5.34 14.54 5.06
C PRO A 165 -6.31 13.69 5.89
N MET A 166 -7.20 14.35 6.62
CA MET A 166 -8.23 13.69 7.42
C MET A 166 -9.60 13.99 6.82
N THR A 167 -10.47 13.00 6.73
CA THR A 167 -11.88 13.20 6.36
C THR A 167 -12.65 13.87 7.49
N GLY A 168 -13.59 14.71 7.14
CA GLY A 168 -14.56 15.27 8.07
C GLY A 168 -15.60 14.25 8.52
N LYS A 169 -16.56 14.72 9.34
CA LYS A 169 -17.59 13.86 9.94
C LYS A 169 -18.50 13.17 8.92
N HIS A 170 -18.64 13.70 7.73
CA HIS A 170 -19.50 13.14 6.66
C HIS A 170 -18.69 12.73 5.42
N GLY A 171 -17.39 12.39 5.60
CA GLY A 171 -16.53 11.98 4.51
C GLY A 171 -16.03 13.13 3.61
N GLU A 172 -16.38 14.37 3.95
CA GLU A 172 -15.87 15.54 3.22
C GLU A 172 -14.38 15.74 3.43
N ALA A 173 -13.70 16.27 2.42
CA ALA A 173 -12.30 16.66 2.54
C ALA A 173 -12.17 17.83 3.53
N THR A 174 -11.34 17.65 4.57
CA THR A 174 -11.03 18.73 5.51
C THR A 174 -9.62 19.27 5.26
N ASN A 175 -9.36 20.50 5.76
CA ASN A 175 -8.00 21.04 5.78
C ASN A 175 -7.14 20.44 6.91
N ALA A 176 -7.73 19.59 7.78
CA ALA A 176 -7.02 18.94 8.86
C ALA A 176 -6.07 17.88 8.32
N LYS A 177 -4.83 17.90 8.81
CA LYS A 177 -3.81 16.91 8.49
C LYS A 177 -3.17 16.44 9.79
N LEU A 178 -2.82 15.16 9.85
CA LEU A 178 -2.02 14.62 10.95
C LEU A 178 -0.69 14.12 10.41
N ALA A 179 0.36 14.29 11.21
CA ALA A 179 1.66 13.69 10.94
C ALA A 179 1.60 12.20 11.33
N LEU A 180 1.92 11.33 10.41
CA LEU A 180 1.97 9.88 10.61
C LEU A 180 3.35 9.33 10.32
N ASP A 181 3.74 8.27 10.99
CA ASP A 181 4.88 7.47 10.56
C ASP A 181 4.60 6.91 9.16
N SER A 182 5.50 7.13 8.20
CA SER A 182 5.31 6.72 6.79
C SER A 182 5.28 5.20 6.62
N THR A 183 5.91 4.47 7.54
CA THR A 183 5.86 3.01 7.55
C THR A 183 4.60 2.54 8.30
N PRO A 184 3.68 1.83 7.64
CA PRO A 184 2.51 1.32 8.31
C PRO A 184 2.86 0.20 9.29
N LEU A 185 2.15 0.12 10.42
CA LEU A 185 2.20 -1.00 11.34
C LEU A 185 1.56 -2.26 10.74
N LEU A 186 0.43 -2.06 10.04
CA LEU A 186 -0.29 -3.08 9.27
C LEU A 186 -0.80 -2.49 7.97
N SER A 187 -1.00 -3.35 6.98
CA SER A 187 -1.64 -3.02 5.70
C SER A 187 -2.89 -3.86 5.48
N GLY A 188 -3.69 -3.51 4.46
CA GLY A 188 -4.88 -4.27 4.09
C GLY A 188 -4.61 -5.73 3.69
N LYS A 189 -3.35 -6.10 3.42
CA LYS A 189 -2.95 -7.49 3.11
C LYS A 189 -3.15 -8.44 4.29
N GLU A 190 -3.13 -7.92 5.51
CA GLU A 190 -3.37 -8.67 6.74
C GLU A 190 -4.86 -8.79 7.09
N VAL A 191 -5.76 -8.18 6.34
CA VAL A 191 -7.21 -8.32 6.51
C VAL A 191 -7.67 -9.64 5.88
N ALA A 192 -8.31 -10.49 6.67
CA ALA A 192 -8.90 -11.75 6.22
C ALA A 192 -10.37 -11.59 5.82
N ASP A 193 -11.10 -10.75 6.56
CA ASP A 193 -12.53 -10.49 6.31
C ASP A 193 -12.91 -9.08 6.77
N ALA A 194 -13.93 -8.52 6.11
CA ALA A 194 -14.50 -7.23 6.46
C ALA A 194 -16.03 -7.31 6.36
N ARG A 195 -16.75 -6.83 7.37
CA ARG A 195 -18.22 -6.90 7.44
C ARG A 195 -18.81 -5.57 7.86
N PRO A 196 -19.89 -5.12 7.20
CA PRO A 196 -20.64 -3.98 7.70
C PRO A 196 -21.32 -4.34 9.03
N GLY A 197 -21.45 -3.38 9.92
CA GLY A 197 -22.09 -3.53 11.22
C GLY A 197 -22.53 -2.19 11.79
N PHE A 198 -22.99 -2.22 13.02
CA PHE A 198 -23.36 -1.02 13.77
C PHE A 198 -22.66 -1.02 15.14
N ASP A 199 -22.26 0.15 15.56
CA ASP A 199 -21.71 0.35 16.90
C ASP A 199 -22.83 0.43 17.96
N ASN A 200 -22.44 0.57 19.23
CA ASN A 200 -23.38 0.68 20.36
C ASN A 200 -24.26 1.95 20.31
N LYS A 201 -23.94 2.90 19.42
CA LYS A 201 -24.70 4.13 19.16
C LYS A 201 -25.54 4.03 17.89
N ASN A 202 -25.68 2.83 17.32
CA ASN A 202 -26.37 2.57 16.05
C ASN A 202 -25.76 3.34 14.84
N THR A 203 -24.45 3.63 14.90
CA THR A 203 -23.70 4.22 13.79
C THR A 203 -23.08 3.12 12.95
N SER A 204 -23.18 3.24 11.62
CA SER A 204 -22.60 2.26 10.70
C SER A 204 -21.08 2.22 10.84
N MET A 205 -20.53 1.00 10.90
CA MET A 205 -19.10 0.74 10.95
C MET A 205 -18.73 -0.44 10.06
N VAL A 206 -17.43 -0.61 9.79
CA VAL A 206 -16.90 -1.83 9.16
C VAL A 206 -16.03 -2.56 10.18
N SER A 207 -16.43 -3.78 10.52
CA SER A 207 -15.66 -4.69 11.37
C SER A 207 -14.64 -5.44 10.51
N LEU A 208 -13.40 -5.47 10.96
CA LEU A 208 -12.29 -6.16 10.30
C LEU A 208 -11.89 -7.37 11.14
N SER A 209 -11.57 -8.46 10.44
CA SER A 209 -10.88 -9.62 11.03
C SER A 209 -9.55 -9.79 10.31
N PHE A 210 -8.48 -9.94 11.07
CA PHE A 210 -7.14 -10.10 10.51
C PHE A 210 -6.80 -11.57 10.28
N THR A 211 -5.88 -11.82 9.36
CA THR A 211 -5.21 -13.13 9.23
C THR A 211 -4.47 -13.48 10.54
N PRO A 212 -4.13 -14.75 10.81
CA PRO A 212 -3.38 -15.10 12.02
C PRO A 212 -2.09 -14.30 12.20
N ARG A 213 -1.38 -14.04 11.10
CA ARG A 213 -0.19 -13.18 11.08
C ARG A 213 -0.53 -11.73 11.40
N GLY A 214 -1.57 -11.20 10.78
CA GLY A 214 -2.05 -9.83 11.00
C GLY A 214 -2.50 -9.62 12.44
N ALA A 215 -3.22 -10.60 13.02
CA ALA A 215 -3.65 -10.58 14.42
C ALA A 215 -2.47 -10.48 15.38
N ALA A 216 -1.42 -11.30 15.19
CA ALA A 216 -0.21 -11.25 16.01
C ALA A 216 0.53 -9.91 15.87
N LEU A 217 0.65 -9.37 14.64
CA LEU A 217 1.26 -8.06 14.40
C LEU A 217 0.45 -6.93 15.06
N PHE A 218 -0.89 -6.99 14.95
CA PHE A 218 -1.78 -5.98 15.51
C PHE A 218 -1.77 -5.99 17.04
N GLU A 219 -1.75 -7.19 17.63
CA GLU A 219 -1.62 -7.40 19.06
C GLU A 219 -0.30 -6.82 19.60
N MET A 220 0.82 -7.11 18.94
CA MET A 220 2.13 -6.57 19.29
C MET A 220 2.16 -5.04 19.14
N ALA A 221 1.72 -4.52 18.00
CA ALA A 221 1.72 -3.10 17.71
C ALA A 221 0.84 -2.31 18.70
N THR A 222 -0.35 -2.81 19.03
CA THR A 222 -1.23 -2.15 20.02
C THR A 222 -0.67 -2.25 21.44
N GLY A 223 -0.03 -3.37 21.78
CA GLY A 223 0.61 -3.55 23.10
C GLY A 223 1.78 -2.60 23.34
N GLU A 224 2.61 -2.36 22.32
CA GLU A 224 3.78 -1.46 22.41
C GLU A 224 3.39 0.02 22.39
N HIS A 225 2.17 0.35 21.93
CA HIS A 225 1.75 1.73 21.68
C HIS A 225 0.48 2.14 22.45
N VAL A 226 0.21 1.51 23.60
CA VAL A 226 -0.90 1.92 24.48
C VAL A 226 -0.76 3.41 24.84
N GLY A 227 -1.87 4.13 24.81
CA GLY A 227 -1.93 5.59 25.04
C GLY A 227 -1.60 6.44 23.82
N LYS A 228 -1.09 5.85 22.71
CA LYS A 228 -0.86 6.56 21.45
C LYS A 228 -2.06 6.46 20.52
N ARG A 229 -2.13 7.35 19.53
CA ARG A 229 -3.19 7.35 18.52
C ARG A 229 -2.79 6.46 17.33
N LEU A 230 -3.74 5.62 16.93
CA LEU A 230 -3.60 4.76 15.74
C LEU A 230 -4.48 5.31 14.61
N ALA A 231 -3.86 5.83 13.56
CA ALA A 231 -4.57 6.30 12.39
C ALA A 231 -4.95 5.14 11.48
N ILE A 232 -6.23 5.10 11.08
CA ILE A 232 -6.75 4.21 10.05
C ILE A 232 -6.81 5.02 8.76
N VAL A 233 -5.95 4.67 7.82
CA VAL A 233 -5.80 5.35 6.53
C VAL A 233 -6.39 4.47 5.44
N LEU A 234 -7.27 5.05 4.65
CA LEU A 234 -7.87 4.42 3.48
C LEU A 234 -7.67 5.33 2.27
N ASP A 235 -7.09 4.80 1.20
CA ASP A 235 -6.78 5.54 -0.02
C ASP A 235 -6.01 6.85 0.24
N GLY A 236 -5.04 6.79 1.17
CA GLY A 236 -4.20 7.93 1.52
C GLY A 236 -4.85 8.99 2.41
N THR A 237 -6.07 8.73 2.91
CA THR A 237 -6.83 9.67 3.75
C THR A 237 -7.15 9.03 5.10
N ILE A 238 -6.99 9.78 6.19
CA ILE A 238 -7.30 9.32 7.55
C ILE A 238 -8.80 9.35 7.76
N HIS A 239 -9.39 8.17 8.01
CA HIS A 239 -10.81 8.05 8.37
C HIS A 239 -11.05 8.16 9.87
N SER A 240 -10.14 7.63 10.68
CA SER A 240 -10.20 7.77 12.13
C SER A 240 -8.81 7.62 12.73
N ALA A 241 -8.62 8.18 13.94
CA ALA A 241 -7.35 8.09 14.65
C ALA A 241 -7.61 7.95 16.17
N PRO A 242 -8.21 6.82 16.62
CA PRO A 242 -8.49 6.58 18.02
C PRO A 242 -7.21 6.41 18.86
N VAL A 243 -7.33 6.64 20.16
CA VAL A 243 -6.30 6.28 21.13
C VAL A 243 -6.37 4.78 21.41
N ILE A 244 -5.25 4.12 21.42
CA ILE A 244 -5.12 2.71 21.82
C ILE A 244 -5.31 2.66 23.35
N GLN A 245 -6.45 2.14 23.82
CA GLN A 245 -6.77 2.07 25.25
C GLN A 245 -6.01 0.92 25.93
N GLU A 246 -5.92 -0.21 25.24
CA GLU A 246 -5.28 -1.41 25.72
C GLU A 246 -4.76 -2.26 24.55
N LYS A 247 -3.95 -3.26 24.85
CA LYS A 247 -3.50 -4.27 23.91
C LYS A 247 -4.70 -5.05 23.33
N ILE A 248 -4.82 -5.13 22.02
CA ILE A 248 -5.93 -5.78 21.32
C ILE A 248 -5.49 -7.19 20.85
N ALA A 249 -5.86 -8.20 21.63
CA ALA A 249 -5.47 -9.60 21.34
C ALA A 249 -6.46 -10.37 20.46
N GLY A 250 -7.63 -9.80 20.13
CA GLY A 250 -8.71 -10.53 19.47
C GLY A 250 -8.56 -10.66 17.94
N GLY A 251 -7.54 -10.08 17.32
CA GLY A 251 -7.34 -10.10 15.87
C GLY A 251 -8.46 -9.39 15.09
N THR A 252 -9.16 -8.47 15.73
CA THR A 252 -10.25 -7.70 15.14
C THR A 252 -10.02 -6.20 15.35
N ALA A 253 -10.51 -5.40 14.41
CA ALA A 253 -10.56 -3.94 14.50
C ALA A 253 -11.88 -3.44 13.90
N SER A 254 -12.22 -2.18 14.13
CA SER A 254 -13.37 -1.56 13.49
C SER A 254 -12.98 -0.21 12.91
N ILE A 255 -13.45 0.04 11.69
CA ILE A 255 -13.39 1.35 11.06
C ILE A 255 -14.71 2.03 11.38
N SER A 256 -14.67 2.99 12.31
CA SER A 256 -15.81 3.83 12.64
C SER A 256 -15.77 5.11 11.81
N GLY A 257 -16.92 5.54 11.34
CA GLY A 257 -17.11 6.76 10.57
C GLY A 257 -18.59 7.05 10.47
N GLN A 258 -18.97 8.20 9.94
CA GLN A 258 -20.37 8.45 9.61
C GLN A 258 -20.71 7.88 8.23
N PHE A 259 -20.60 6.56 8.11
CA PHE A 259 -21.00 5.83 6.91
C PHE A 259 -22.53 5.65 6.90
N THR A 260 -23.11 5.78 5.73
CA THR A 260 -24.42 5.17 5.50
C THR A 260 -24.27 3.64 5.51
N PRO A 261 -25.34 2.88 5.77
CA PRO A 261 -25.28 1.40 5.68
C PRO A 261 -24.76 0.90 4.33
N GLU A 262 -25.11 1.59 3.24
CA GLU A 262 -24.65 1.27 1.89
C GLU A 262 -23.14 1.53 1.72
N GLU A 263 -22.63 2.66 2.20
CA GLU A 263 -21.20 2.97 2.17
C GLU A 263 -20.38 1.98 3.00
N ALA A 264 -20.87 1.60 4.17
CA ALA A 264 -20.22 0.58 5.00
C ALA A 264 -20.19 -0.79 4.30
N GLN A 265 -21.26 -1.15 3.59
CA GLN A 265 -21.31 -2.36 2.79
C GLN A 265 -20.31 -2.33 1.63
N ASP A 266 -20.28 -1.24 0.88
CA ASP A 266 -19.38 -1.07 -0.27
C ASP A 266 -17.90 -1.06 0.17
N LEU A 267 -17.61 -0.43 1.32
CA LEU A 267 -16.28 -0.46 1.92
C LEU A 267 -15.90 -1.88 2.37
N ALA A 268 -16.80 -2.60 3.02
CA ALA A 268 -16.57 -3.99 3.43
C ALA A 268 -16.29 -4.90 2.23
N ILE A 269 -17.05 -4.76 1.12
CA ILE A 269 -16.82 -5.49 -0.14
C ILE A 269 -15.42 -5.15 -0.68
N SER A 270 -15.07 -3.87 -0.73
CA SER A 270 -13.79 -3.41 -1.28
C SER A 270 -12.60 -3.93 -0.46
N LEU A 271 -12.69 -3.91 0.87
CA LEU A 271 -11.63 -4.38 1.76
C LEU A 271 -11.48 -5.90 1.73
N ARG A 272 -12.59 -6.65 1.66
CA ARG A 272 -12.58 -8.12 1.58
C ARG A 272 -12.00 -8.62 0.27
N SER A 273 -12.30 -7.94 -0.84
CA SER A 273 -11.77 -8.30 -2.17
C SER A 273 -10.32 -7.89 -2.37
N GLY A 274 -9.77 -7.07 -1.49
CA GLY A 274 -8.39 -6.57 -1.54
C GLY A 274 -8.23 -5.26 -2.32
N SER A 275 -7.06 -4.64 -2.15
CA SER A 275 -6.70 -3.43 -2.88
C SER A 275 -6.43 -3.70 -4.36
N LEU A 276 -6.67 -2.71 -5.19
CA LEU A 276 -6.42 -2.73 -6.64
C LEU A 276 -4.96 -2.42 -6.98
#